data_6a3bae2815eb132a96dd5ff378c9eff3
#
_entry.id   6a3bae2815eb132a96dd5ff378c9eff3
#
_cell.length_a   1.000
_cell.length_b   1.000
_cell.length_c   1.000
_cell.angle_alpha   90.00
_cell.angle_beta   90.00
_cell.angle_gamma   90.00
#
_symmetry.space_group_name_H-M   'P 1'
#
loop_
_entity.id
_entity.type
_entity.pdbx_description
1 polymer ?
#
loop_
_entity_poly.entity_id
_entity_poly.type
_entity_poly.pdbx_seq_one_letter_code
_entity_poly.pdbx_strand_id
1 'polypeptide(L)'
;MATYTSASAIGEREDLSDVIYRIDPDETPLVSNAQKETTKGIFHEFQVQELAAAVDTNYVNEGSDYSYVNPNPTVRHGNYHQISVQAASVSNTLDVVDKAGRDKETAMTKILKGIEQRRDINKSLYKNEARSGSDPRKAAKLITWITNGDKPSDMAFATGDGSDAADLTGTAAALTLAKIDAAMLAAYSDGGSPNMLLMSPTNKQNFSGLSGGSVVTNQLHMTAPKEAAIIGSVSLYLSDFGELSVTVDRQCPNSEMYLIDTDYVCIGSLPGRMFSVSDVASTGDATKFAIVSEWTLIVKAPKAHAAVIGLNGS
;
A
#
# COMPACT_ATOMS: atom_id res chain seq x y z
N MET A 1 -31.08 -47.16 -43.12
CA MET A 1 -31.63 -46.98 -41.76
C MET A 1 -31.16 -45.63 -41.25
N ALA A 2 -32.04 -44.77 -40.80
CA ALA A 2 -31.67 -43.53 -40.13
C ALA A 2 -31.17 -43.84 -38.74
N THR A 3 -29.95 -43.44 -38.38
CA THR A 3 -29.38 -43.68 -37.06
C THR A 3 -29.91 -42.58 -36.11
N TYR A 4 -30.39 -42.97 -34.96
CA TYR A 4 -30.75 -42.01 -33.88
C TYR A 4 -29.48 -41.43 -33.32
N THR A 5 -29.33 -40.10 -33.38
CA THR A 5 -28.11 -39.38 -33.00
C THR A 5 -28.41 -38.46 -31.80
N SER A 6 -27.36 -38.04 -31.10
CA SER A 6 -27.45 -37.08 -29.97
C SER A 6 -28.19 -35.78 -30.36
N ALA A 7 -28.04 -35.33 -31.62
CA ALA A 7 -28.73 -34.16 -32.13
C ALA A 7 -30.28 -34.30 -32.16
N SER A 8 -30.82 -35.51 -32.08
CA SER A 8 -32.23 -35.83 -32.02
C SER A 8 -32.71 -36.27 -30.63
N ALA A 9 -31.78 -36.44 -29.66
CA ALA A 9 -32.05 -36.81 -28.31
C ALA A 9 -32.62 -35.63 -27.50
N ILE A 10 -33.69 -35.87 -26.74
CA ILE A 10 -34.25 -34.90 -25.83
C ILE A 10 -33.79 -35.22 -24.42
N GLY A 11 -33.22 -34.24 -23.70
CA GLY A 11 -32.82 -34.38 -22.30
C GLY A 11 -31.30 -34.59 -22.07
N GLU A 12 -30.47 -34.29 -23.06
CA GLU A 12 -29.04 -34.16 -22.82
C GLU A 12 -28.80 -33.04 -21.80
N ARG A 13 -28.02 -33.35 -20.73
CA ARG A 13 -27.62 -32.34 -19.76
C ARG A 13 -26.43 -31.57 -20.31
N GLU A 14 -26.43 -30.25 -20.04
CA GLU A 14 -25.25 -29.43 -20.29
C GLU A 14 -24.05 -29.97 -19.51
N ASP A 15 -22.93 -30.10 -20.17
CA ASP A 15 -21.64 -30.46 -19.54
C ASP A 15 -21.01 -29.18 -19.00
N LEU A 16 -21.34 -28.84 -17.73
CA LEU A 16 -20.82 -27.68 -17.04
C LEU A 16 -19.84 -28.11 -15.97
N SER A 17 -18.62 -27.54 -16.02
CA SER A 17 -17.60 -27.80 -15.02
C SER A 17 -18.00 -27.31 -13.63
N ASP A 18 -17.82 -28.14 -12.60
CA ASP A 18 -18.02 -27.76 -11.19
C ASP A 18 -16.93 -26.87 -10.61
N VAL A 19 -15.97 -26.41 -11.44
CA VAL A 19 -14.86 -25.55 -11.02
C VAL A 19 -15.04 -24.16 -11.59
N ILE A 20 -14.99 -23.15 -10.70
CA ILE A 20 -14.98 -21.74 -11.07
C ILE A 20 -13.54 -21.24 -11.10
N TYR A 21 -13.08 -20.85 -12.30
CA TYR A 21 -11.76 -20.24 -12.47
C TYR A 21 -11.86 -18.74 -12.27
N ARG A 22 -11.00 -18.19 -11.39
CA ARG A 22 -10.90 -16.76 -11.12
C ARG A 22 -9.47 -16.28 -11.36
N ILE A 23 -9.31 -15.26 -12.17
CA ILE A 23 -8.02 -14.60 -12.46
C ILE A 23 -8.18 -13.13 -12.07
N ASP A 24 -8.07 -12.84 -10.78
CA ASP A 24 -8.14 -11.48 -10.25
C ASP A 24 -6.89 -11.14 -9.45
N PRO A 25 -6.39 -9.91 -9.55
CA PRO A 25 -5.31 -9.45 -8.69
C PRO A 25 -5.86 -9.18 -7.29
N ASP A 26 -5.62 -10.07 -6.34
CA ASP A 26 -6.04 -9.96 -4.95
C ASP A 26 -4.90 -9.57 -3.99
N GLU A 27 -3.69 -9.43 -4.51
CA GLU A 27 -2.52 -8.99 -3.76
C GLU A 27 -2.67 -7.54 -3.28
N THR A 28 -2.38 -7.32 -2.01
CA THR A 28 -2.40 -6.00 -1.37
C THR A 28 -1.13 -5.82 -0.53
N PRO A 29 0.02 -5.56 -1.18
CA PRO A 29 1.32 -5.60 -0.51
C PRO A 29 1.43 -4.60 0.64
N LEU A 30 0.96 -3.37 0.47
CA LEU A 30 1.04 -2.34 1.51
C LEU A 30 0.20 -2.73 2.74
N VAL A 31 -1.04 -3.16 2.56
CA VAL A 31 -1.92 -3.60 3.66
C VAL A 31 -1.40 -4.88 4.33
N SER A 32 -0.69 -5.74 3.59
CA SER A 32 -0.15 -6.99 4.11
C SER A 32 1.09 -6.78 4.98
N ASN A 33 1.97 -5.86 4.58
CA ASN A 33 3.24 -5.59 5.25
C ASN A 33 3.11 -4.52 6.36
N ALA A 34 2.08 -3.66 6.31
CA ALA A 34 1.81 -2.71 7.37
C ALA A 34 1.43 -3.43 8.68
N GLN A 35 1.95 -2.95 9.80
CA GLN A 35 1.59 -3.43 11.12
C GLN A 35 0.11 -3.14 11.42
N LYS A 36 -0.48 -3.86 12.35
CA LYS A 36 -1.87 -3.67 12.79
C LYS A 36 -1.91 -3.15 14.20
N GLU A 37 -2.68 -2.08 14.41
CA GLU A 37 -2.83 -1.47 15.72
C GLU A 37 -4.32 -1.29 16.05
N THR A 38 -4.67 -1.49 17.33
CA THR A 38 -6.03 -1.25 17.82
C THR A 38 -6.11 0.15 18.41
N THR A 39 -7.02 0.94 17.89
CA THR A 39 -7.25 2.33 18.31
C THR A 39 -8.53 2.45 19.13
N LYS A 40 -8.68 3.56 19.89
CA LYS A 40 -9.82 3.74 20.79
C LYS A 40 -10.73 4.93 20.43
N GLY A 41 -10.29 5.82 19.53
CA GLY A 41 -11.01 7.04 19.21
C GLY A 41 -11.19 7.23 17.71
N ILE A 42 -12.11 8.11 17.33
CA ILE A 42 -12.36 8.50 15.91
C ILE A 42 -11.16 9.23 15.32
N PHE A 43 -10.49 10.02 16.14
CA PHE A 43 -9.22 10.67 15.83
C PHE A 43 -8.15 10.02 16.68
N HIS A 44 -7.19 9.36 16.05
CA HIS A 44 -6.07 8.71 16.72
C HIS A 44 -4.87 9.63 16.66
N GLU A 45 -4.29 9.92 17.82
CA GLU A 45 -3.11 10.77 17.95
C GLU A 45 -1.92 9.99 18.51
N PHE A 46 -0.74 10.34 18.04
CA PHE A 46 0.54 9.84 18.53
C PHE A 46 1.55 10.98 18.61
N GLN A 47 2.60 10.79 19.40
CA GLN A 47 3.62 11.82 19.61
C GLN A 47 4.92 11.41 18.94
N VAL A 48 5.54 12.37 18.27
CA VAL A 48 6.88 12.25 17.67
C VAL A 48 7.80 13.22 18.38
N GLN A 49 9.02 12.79 18.67
CA GLN A 49 10.06 13.63 19.27
C GLN A 49 11.32 13.57 18.41
N GLU A 50 11.88 14.71 18.13
CA GLU A 50 13.14 14.83 17.42
C GLU A 50 14.25 15.30 18.37
N LEU A 51 15.45 14.75 18.17
CA LEU A 51 16.63 15.24 18.85
C LEU A 51 17.07 16.57 18.25
N ALA A 52 17.70 17.41 19.06
CA ALA A 52 18.39 18.59 18.54
C ALA A 52 19.52 18.17 17.59
N ALA A 53 19.83 19.03 16.62
CA ALA A 53 20.95 18.79 15.72
C ALA A 53 22.26 18.62 16.51
N ALA A 54 23.13 17.74 16.03
CA ALA A 54 24.45 17.56 16.62
C ALA A 54 25.28 18.84 16.48
N VAL A 55 25.95 19.24 17.55
CA VAL A 55 26.79 20.45 17.62
C VAL A 55 28.23 20.02 17.83
N ASP A 56 29.12 20.44 16.92
CA ASP A 56 30.54 20.15 16.94
C ASP A 56 31.36 21.11 17.84
N THR A 57 30.74 22.21 18.27
CA THR A 57 31.35 23.27 19.11
C THR A 57 30.94 23.15 20.59
N ASN A 58 30.51 21.98 21.04
CA ASN A 58 30.06 21.76 22.42
C ASN A 58 31.24 21.57 23.39
N TYR A 59 32.10 22.57 23.48
CA TYR A 59 33.22 22.64 24.44
C TYR A 59 33.11 23.94 25.21
N VAL A 60 33.51 23.90 26.49
CA VAL A 60 33.45 25.04 27.40
C VAL A 60 34.79 25.20 28.10
N ASN A 61 35.10 26.43 28.56
CA ASN A 61 36.29 26.66 29.36
C ASN A 61 36.22 26.02 30.73
N GLU A 62 37.33 25.62 31.27
CA GLU A 62 37.39 25.16 32.64
C GLU A 62 36.92 26.27 33.62
N GLY A 63 35.99 25.88 34.52
CA GLY A 63 35.38 26.81 35.47
C GLY A 63 34.29 27.73 34.94
N SER A 64 33.82 27.54 33.70
CA SER A 64 32.67 28.30 33.17
C SER A 64 31.34 27.76 33.69
N ASP A 65 30.34 28.65 33.85
CA ASP A 65 28.98 28.25 34.17
C ASP A 65 28.33 27.46 33.04
N TYR A 66 27.46 26.50 33.38
CA TYR A 66 26.70 25.74 32.39
C TYR A 66 25.59 26.55 31.79
N SER A 67 25.42 26.46 30.47
CA SER A 67 24.23 26.98 29.79
C SER A 67 23.16 25.90 29.71
N TYR A 68 21.93 26.23 30.15
CA TYR A 68 20.82 25.30 30.13
C TYR A 68 19.97 25.54 28.89
N VAL A 69 19.75 24.49 28.09
CA VAL A 69 18.90 24.53 26.91
C VAL A 69 17.68 23.66 27.19
N ASN A 70 16.48 24.16 26.88
CA ASN A 70 15.26 23.37 27.00
C ASN A 70 15.26 22.24 25.93
N PRO A 71 14.85 21.03 26.30
CA PRO A 71 14.68 19.94 25.34
C PRO A 71 13.59 20.29 24.33
N ASN A 72 13.71 19.77 23.09
CA ASN A 72 12.68 19.88 22.10
C ASN A 72 11.37 19.23 22.59
N PRO A 73 10.24 19.92 22.54
CA PRO A 73 8.96 19.35 22.92
C PRO A 73 8.54 18.26 21.94
N THR A 74 7.71 17.34 22.38
CA THR A 74 7.06 16.38 21.48
C THR A 74 6.02 17.08 20.59
N VAL A 75 5.94 16.63 19.35
CA VAL A 75 4.93 17.08 18.37
C VAL A 75 3.83 16.03 18.27
N ARG A 76 2.56 16.44 18.32
CA ARG A 76 1.41 15.54 18.16
C ARG A 76 0.99 15.48 16.71
N HIS A 77 0.97 14.28 16.17
CA HIS A 77 0.38 13.95 14.89
C HIS A 77 -0.88 13.11 15.11
N GLY A 78 -1.82 13.17 14.17
CA GLY A 78 -3.03 12.38 14.31
C GLY A 78 -3.75 12.20 12.98
N ASN A 79 -4.59 11.16 12.92
CA ASN A 79 -5.36 10.84 11.73
C ASN A 79 -6.79 10.43 12.09
N TYR A 80 -7.74 10.71 11.20
CA TYR A 80 -9.14 10.32 11.34
C TYR A 80 -9.38 8.90 10.85
N HIS A 81 -10.31 8.21 11.50
CA HIS A 81 -10.83 6.94 11.00
C HIS A 81 -11.76 7.16 9.81
N GLN A 82 -11.52 6.39 8.75
CA GLN A 82 -12.35 6.34 7.55
C GLN A 82 -13.21 5.07 7.59
N ILE A 83 -14.46 5.18 7.18
CA ILE A 83 -15.36 4.05 7.03
C ILE A 83 -15.37 3.61 5.57
N SER A 84 -15.08 2.34 5.33
CA SER A 84 -15.20 1.69 4.02
C SER A 84 -16.24 0.59 4.10
N VAL A 85 -17.13 0.51 3.11
CA VAL A 85 -18.25 -0.43 3.09
C VAL A 85 -18.32 -1.12 1.74
N GLN A 86 -18.49 -2.43 1.77
CA GLN A 86 -18.90 -3.25 0.63
C GLN A 86 -20.21 -3.96 0.99
N ALA A 87 -21.27 -3.74 0.21
CA ALA A 87 -22.57 -4.34 0.44
C ALA A 87 -22.98 -5.19 -0.76
N ALA A 88 -23.73 -6.24 -0.50
CA ALA A 88 -24.34 -7.07 -1.53
C ALA A 88 -25.69 -7.59 -1.12
N SER A 89 -26.48 -7.96 -2.12
CA SER A 89 -27.81 -8.59 -1.97
C SER A 89 -27.87 -9.83 -2.85
N VAL A 90 -28.30 -10.94 -2.29
CA VAL A 90 -28.43 -12.23 -2.98
C VAL A 90 -29.88 -12.69 -2.85
N SER A 91 -30.51 -13.08 -3.95
CA SER A 91 -31.87 -13.65 -3.94
C SER A 91 -31.87 -14.99 -3.20
N ASN A 92 -32.87 -15.20 -2.35
CA ASN A 92 -33.04 -16.46 -1.63
C ASN A 92 -33.29 -17.64 -2.59
N THR A 93 -33.98 -17.41 -3.71
CA THR A 93 -34.17 -18.41 -4.75
C THR A 93 -32.83 -18.86 -5.33
N LEU A 94 -31.92 -17.90 -5.63
CA LEU A 94 -30.60 -18.21 -6.16
C LEU A 94 -29.76 -19.01 -5.17
N ASP A 95 -29.92 -18.78 -3.86
CA ASP A 95 -29.16 -19.50 -2.83
C ASP A 95 -29.60 -20.96 -2.66
N VAL A 96 -30.84 -21.29 -3.07
CA VAL A 96 -31.46 -22.64 -2.96
C VAL A 96 -31.26 -23.47 -4.25
N VAL A 97 -31.26 -22.81 -5.43
CA VAL A 97 -31.12 -23.51 -6.72
C VAL A 97 -29.76 -24.19 -6.80
N ASP A 98 -29.74 -25.44 -7.30
CA ASP A 98 -28.54 -26.20 -7.57
C ASP A 98 -27.67 -25.50 -8.63
N LYS A 99 -26.40 -25.34 -8.33
CA LYS A 99 -25.44 -24.55 -9.14
C LYS A 99 -24.13 -25.30 -9.28
N ALA A 100 -23.54 -25.28 -10.45
CA ALA A 100 -22.21 -25.80 -10.66
C ALA A 100 -21.16 -24.94 -9.93
N GLY A 101 -20.22 -25.58 -9.26
CA GLY A 101 -19.03 -24.98 -8.67
C GLY A 101 -19.24 -24.24 -7.34
N ARG A 102 -20.45 -24.16 -6.80
CA ARG A 102 -20.71 -23.53 -5.50
C ARG A 102 -22.03 -23.96 -4.86
N ASP A 103 -22.01 -24.24 -3.58
CA ASP A 103 -23.20 -24.64 -2.82
C ASP A 103 -24.10 -23.43 -2.53
N LYS A 104 -23.51 -22.36 -1.94
CA LYS A 104 -24.23 -21.16 -1.51
C LYS A 104 -23.64 -19.89 -2.10
N GLU A 105 -24.46 -19.14 -2.81
CA GLU A 105 -24.10 -17.86 -3.41
C GLU A 105 -23.77 -16.79 -2.37
N THR A 106 -24.54 -16.74 -1.28
CA THR A 106 -24.35 -15.78 -0.19
C THR A 106 -22.96 -15.92 0.44
N ALA A 107 -22.50 -17.16 0.70
CA ALA A 107 -21.20 -17.42 1.30
C ALA A 107 -20.06 -17.00 0.35
N MET A 108 -20.16 -17.35 -0.92
CA MET A 108 -19.18 -16.98 -1.94
C MET A 108 -19.09 -15.46 -2.12
N THR A 109 -20.24 -14.79 -2.19
CA THR A 109 -20.32 -13.34 -2.32
C THR A 109 -19.71 -12.62 -1.11
N LYS A 110 -19.90 -13.12 0.11
CA LYS A 110 -19.25 -12.56 1.32
C LYS A 110 -17.72 -12.60 1.21
N ILE A 111 -17.18 -13.72 0.74
CA ILE A 111 -15.71 -13.86 0.54
C ILE A 111 -15.21 -12.88 -0.53
N LEU A 112 -15.88 -12.81 -1.67
CA LEU A 112 -15.49 -11.91 -2.76
C LEU A 112 -15.52 -10.45 -2.33
N LYS A 113 -16.59 -10.02 -1.65
CA LYS A 113 -16.73 -8.65 -1.14
C LYS A 113 -15.68 -8.30 -0.07
N GLY A 114 -15.23 -9.26 0.73
CA GLY A 114 -14.12 -9.09 1.66
C GLY A 114 -12.80 -8.82 0.95
N ILE A 115 -12.51 -9.56 -0.12
CA ILE A 115 -11.32 -9.36 -0.96
C ILE A 115 -11.38 -8.00 -1.68
N GLU A 116 -12.52 -7.66 -2.28
CA GLU A 116 -12.74 -6.36 -2.93
C GLU A 116 -12.50 -5.21 -1.96
N GLN A 117 -13.05 -5.28 -0.74
CA GLN A 117 -12.84 -4.25 0.28
C GLN A 117 -11.38 -4.08 0.68
N ARG A 118 -10.63 -5.18 0.80
CA ARG A 118 -9.19 -5.11 1.08
C ARG A 118 -8.42 -4.42 -0.04
N ARG A 119 -8.77 -4.69 -1.30
CA ARG A 119 -8.21 -4.01 -2.47
C ARG A 119 -8.55 -2.52 -2.50
N ASP A 120 -9.79 -2.16 -2.14
CA ASP A 120 -10.22 -0.75 -2.06
C ASP A 120 -9.43 0.01 -0.99
N ILE A 121 -9.21 -0.61 0.18
CA ILE A 121 -8.37 -0.05 1.23
C ILE A 121 -6.94 0.16 0.71
N ASN A 122 -6.32 -0.85 0.10
CA ASN A 122 -4.97 -0.76 -0.45
C ASN A 122 -4.85 0.35 -1.48
N LYS A 123 -5.78 0.43 -2.43
CA LYS A 123 -5.82 1.48 -3.45
C LYS A 123 -6.00 2.87 -2.84
N SER A 124 -6.85 3.00 -1.82
CA SER A 124 -7.11 4.28 -1.18
C SER A 124 -5.89 4.82 -0.43
N LEU A 125 -4.98 3.95 0.04
CA LEU A 125 -3.75 4.36 0.73
C LEU A 125 -2.78 5.14 -0.17
N TYR A 126 -2.81 4.92 -1.49
CA TYR A 126 -1.98 5.62 -2.47
C TYR A 126 -2.59 6.92 -3.00
N LYS A 127 -3.79 7.27 -2.56
CA LYS A 127 -4.43 8.51 -3.01
C LYS A 127 -3.74 9.71 -2.38
N ASN A 128 -3.57 10.79 -3.14
CA ASN A 128 -3.09 12.05 -2.58
C ASN A 128 -4.27 12.81 -1.92
N GLU A 129 -4.55 12.52 -0.67
CA GLU A 129 -5.69 13.06 0.08
C GLU A 129 -5.33 13.29 1.54
N ALA A 130 -5.47 14.54 1.99
CA ALA A 130 -5.28 14.95 3.38
C ALA A 130 -6.40 14.44 4.29
N ARG A 131 -6.14 14.41 5.61
CA ARG A 131 -7.17 14.06 6.59
C ARG A 131 -8.29 15.07 6.62
N SER A 132 -9.52 14.58 6.85
CA SER A 132 -10.69 15.42 7.06
C SER A 132 -11.59 14.84 8.13
N GLY A 133 -11.99 15.67 9.09
CA GLY A 133 -12.96 15.31 10.14
C GLY A 133 -14.42 15.56 9.75
N SER A 134 -14.69 16.22 8.61
CA SER A 134 -16.03 16.45 8.09
C SER A 134 -16.61 15.16 7.45
N ASP A 135 -17.92 14.96 7.52
CA ASP A 135 -18.57 13.82 6.91
C ASP A 135 -18.67 13.96 5.37
N PRO A 136 -18.28 12.90 4.63
CA PRO A 136 -17.66 11.66 5.10
C PRO A 136 -16.21 11.88 5.58
N ARG A 137 -15.88 11.35 6.77
CA ARG A 137 -14.53 11.42 7.32
C ARG A 137 -13.52 10.74 6.41
N LYS A 138 -12.34 11.34 6.30
CA LYS A 138 -11.24 10.84 5.46
C LYS A 138 -9.97 10.70 6.26
N ALA A 139 -9.33 9.56 6.11
CA ALA A 139 -7.99 9.35 6.63
C ALA A 139 -6.95 9.98 5.69
N ALA A 140 -5.94 10.63 6.23
CA ALA A 140 -4.74 11.01 5.50
C ALA A 140 -4.05 9.78 4.91
N LYS A 141 -3.56 9.88 3.69
CA LYS A 141 -2.99 8.80 2.90
C LYS A 141 -1.46 8.81 2.97
N LEU A 142 -0.82 7.78 2.43
CA LEU A 142 0.62 7.56 2.59
C LEU A 142 1.47 8.79 2.18
N ILE A 143 1.23 9.34 1.00
CA ILE A 143 2.02 10.47 0.47
C ILE A 143 1.94 11.72 1.35
N THR A 144 0.85 11.94 2.06
CA THR A 144 0.66 13.12 2.92
C THR A 144 1.48 13.08 4.21
N TRP A 145 2.09 11.93 4.52
CA TRP A 145 2.98 11.75 5.67
C TRP A 145 4.45 11.84 5.31
N ILE A 146 4.79 11.75 4.00
CA ILE A 146 6.18 11.71 3.53
C ILE A 146 6.65 13.12 3.20
N THR A 147 7.75 13.51 3.82
CA THR A 147 8.40 14.82 3.61
C THR A 147 9.66 14.74 2.79
N ASN A 148 10.25 13.52 2.71
CA ASN A 148 11.59 13.28 2.16
C ASN A 148 11.51 12.54 0.83
N GLY A 149 12.51 12.74 0.00
CA GLY A 149 12.66 11.99 -1.23
C GLY A 149 13.11 12.84 -2.42
N ASP A 150 12.96 12.28 -3.61
CA ASP A 150 13.25 12.97 -4.86
C ASP A 150 11.97 13.46 -5.54
N LYS A 151 12.03 14.68 -6.05
CA LYS A 151 10.91 15.33 -6.72
C LYS A 151 11.39 16.32 -7.78
N PRO A 152 10.62 16.56 -8.83
CA PRO A 152 10.82 17.72 -9.71
C PRO A 152 10.76 19.05 -8.95
N SER A 153 11.42 20.06 -9.47
CA SER A 153 11.51 21.38 -8.80
C SER A 153 10.18 22.11 -8.71
N ASP A 154 9.22 21.74 -9.57
CA ASP A 154 7.86 22.29 -9.65
C ASP A 154 6.82 21.48 -8.87
N MET A 155 7.25 20.48 -8.09
CA MET A 155 6.41 19.68 -7.19
C MET A 155 6.83 19.87 -5.74
N ALA A 156 5.94 19.55 -4.79
CA ALA A 156 6.23 19.63 -3.36
C ALA A 156 5.66 18.45 -2.58
N PHE A 157 6.43 17.95 -1.62
CA PHE A 157 5.90 17.03 -0.61
C PHE A 157 4.96 17.76 0.35
N ALA A 158 4.09 17.00 0.99
CA ALA A 158 3.24 17.47 2.08
C ALA A 158 4.09 17.82 3.33
N THR A 159 3.46 18.47 4.31
CA THR A 159 4.12 18.86 5.58
C THR A 159 4.47 17.66 6.48
N GLY A 160 3.95 16.45 6.16
CA GLY A 160 4.26 15.22 6.89
C GLY A 160 3.44 14.98 8.15
N ASP A 161 2.40 15.76 8.36
CA ASP A 161 1.47 15.60 9.47
C ASP A 161 0.07 15.10 9.06
N GLY A 162 -0.13 14.88 7.75
CA GLY A 162 -1.39 14.43 7.17
C GLY A 162 -2.46 15.51 7.03
N SER A 163 -2.14 16.79 7.32
CA SER A 163 -3.12 17.89 7.23
C SER A 163 -3.26 18.47 5.84
N ASP A 164 -2.28 18.28 4.99
CA ASP A 164 -2.23 18.76 3.61
C ASP A 164 -1.91 17.63 2.61
N ALA A 165 -2.16 17.89 1.36
CA ALA A 165 -1.83 17.01 0.24
C ALA A 165 -0.53 17.45 -0.42
N ALA A 166 0.23 16.52 -1.00
CA ALA A 166 1.40 16.86 -1.78
C ALA A 166 1.01 17.58 -3.09
N ASP A 167 1.86 18.47 -3.57
CA ASP A 167 1.68 19.05 -4.91
C ASP A 167 2.35 18.16 -5.96
N LEU A 168 1.53 17.48 -6.76
CA LEU A 168 1.93 16.55 -7.80
C LEU A 168 1.68 17.13 -9.21
N THR A 169 1.45 18.45 -9.35
CA THR A 169 1.01 19.06 -10.61
C THR A 169 2.15 19.46 -11.56
N GLY A 170 3.38 19.12 -11.24
CA GLY A 170 4.55 19.50 -12.02
C GLY A 170 4.85 18.59 -13.22
N THR A 171 6.01 18.82 -13.83
CA THR A 171 6.50 18.09 -15.00
C THR A 171 7.11 16.75 -14.62
N ALA A 172 6.53 15.66 -15.12
CA ALA A 172 7.01 14.32 -14.86
C ALA A 172 8.37 14.04 -15.55
N ALA A 173 9.21 13.25 -14.90
CA ALA A 173 10.53 12.87 -15.37
C ALA A 173 10.75 11.35 -15.35
N ALA A 174 11.67 10.86 -16.16
CA ALA A 174 12.00 9.44 -16.21
C ALA A 174 12.61 8.94 -14.88
N LEU A 175 12.36 7.69 -14.56
CA LEU A 175 12.98 7.01 -13.43
C LEU A 175 14.48 6.84 -13.69
N THR A 176 15.31 7.16 -12.69
CA THR A 176 16.75 6.90 -12.69
C THR A 176 17.18 6.31 -11.34
N LEU A 177 18.28 5.58 -11.31
CA LEU A 177 18.84 5.05 -10.04
C LEU A 177 19.21 6.20 -9.10
N ALA A 178 19.75 7.30 -9.63
CA ALA A 178 20.11 8.47 -8.82
C ALA A 178 18.94 9.06 -8.03
N LYS A 179 17.71 8.97 -8.53
CA LYS A 179 16.50 9.41 -7.82
C LYS A 179 16.20 8.53 -6.61
N ILE A 180 16.38 7.22 -6.76
CA ILE A 180 16.18 6.26 -5.67
C ILE A 180 17.26 6.47 -4.60
N ASP A 181 18.53 6.64 -5.01
CA ASP A 181 19.64 6.89 -4.09
C ASP A 181 19.48 8.24 -3.38
N ALA A 182 19.00 9.28 -4.07
CA ALA A 182 18.68 10.57 -3.45
C ALA A 182 17.55 10.44 -2.41
N ALA A 183 16.53 9.66 -2.70
CA ALA A 183 15.45 9.41 -1.75
C ALA A 183 15.93 8.61 -0.53
N MET A 184 16.80 7.61 -0.73
CA MET A 184 17.45 6.86 0.35
C MET A 184 18.33 7.76 1.22
N LEU A 185 19.15 8.59 0.59
CA LEU A 185 20.01 9.55 1.30
C LEU A 185 19.18 10.52 2.15
N ALA A 186 18.07 11.02 1.61
CA ALA A 186 17.19 11.91 2.35
C ALA A 186 16.61 11.24 3.61
N ALA A 187 16.08 10.02 3.49
CA ALA A 187 15.59 9.27 4.63
C ALA A 187 16.70 8.95 5.65
N TYR A 188 17.87 8.52 5.17
CA TYR A 188 19.01 8.17 6.02
C TYR A 188 19.53 9.39 6.79
N SER A 189 19.57 10.56 6.15
CA SER A 189 20.03 11.81 6.77
C SER A 189 19.15 12.24 7.95
N ASP A 190 17.86 11.91 7.88
CA ASP A 190 16.87 12.15 8.97
C ASP A 190 16.77 10.99 9.97
N GLY A 191 17.65 9.98 9.83
CA GLY A 191 17.72 8.85 10.76
C GLY A 191 16.78 7.69 10.44
N GLY A 192 16.16 7.67 9.25
CA GLY A 192 15.33 6.56 8.77
C GLY A 192 16.15 5.43 8.13
N SER A 193 15.58 4.25 8.12
CA SER A 193 16.15 3.06 7.47
C SER A 193 15.06 2.31 6.69
N PRO A 194 14.60 2.87 5.55
CA PRO A 194 13.60 2.19 4.73
C PRO A 194 14.06 0.79 4.34
N ASN A 195 13.17 -0.20 4.43
CA ASN A 195 13.44 -1.59 4.14
C ASN A 195 12.63 -2.14 2.95
N MET A 196 11.60 -1.41 2.51
CA MET A 196 10.74 -1.82 1.43
C MET A 196 10.59 -0.70 0.39
N LEU A 197 10.78 -1.07 -0.89
CA LEU A 197 10.55 -0.22 -2.05
C LEU A 197 9.27 -0.67 -2.74
N LEU A 198 8.21 0.15 -2.65
CA LEU A 198 6.94 -0.07 -3.31
C LEU A 198 6.87 0.69 -4.62
N MET A 199 6.49 0.00 -5.68
CA MET A 199 6.37 0.60 -7.00
C MET A 199 5.27 -0.04 -7.84
N SER A 200 4.82 0.68 -8.88
CA SER A 200 3.90 0.14 -9.88
C SER A 200 4.58 -0.92 -10.76
N PRO A 201 3.80 -1.78 -11.45
CA PRO A 201 4.35 -2.74 -12.40
C PRO A 201 5.17 -2.10 -13.52
N THR A 202 4.75 -0.93 -14.03
CA THR A 202 5.47 -0.18 -15.06
C THR A 202 6.81 0.33 -14.56
N ASN A 203 6.83 0.95 -13.37
CA ASN A 203 8.07 1.40 -12.75
C ASN A 203 9.00 0.23 -12.43
N LYS A 204 8.46 -0.95 -12.11
CA LYS A 204 9.26 -2.15 -11.92
C LYS A 204 9.97 -2.61 -13.18
N GLN A 205 9.30 -2.56 -14.33
CA GLN A 205 9.93 -2.87 -15.62
C GLN A 205 11.04 -1.87 -15.93
N ASN A 206 10.77 -0.58 -15.75
CA ASN A 206 11.77 0.48 -15.94
C ASN A 206 12.96 0.29 -14.99
N PHE A 207 12.71 0.03 -13.72
CA PHE A 207 13.75 -0.24 -12.72
C PHE A 207 14.64 -1.44 -13.10
N SER A 208 14.04 -2.54 -13.53
CA SER A 208 14.78 -3.72 -13.99
C SER A 208 15.59 -3.42 -15.26
N GLY A 209 15.09 -2.54 -16.14
CA GLY A 209 15.82 -2.07 -17.31
C GLY A 209 17.02 -1.17 -16.97
N LEU A 210 16.90 -0.31 -15.95
CA LEU A 210 18.00 0.54 -15.49
C LEU A 210 19.16 -0.30 -14.93
N SER A 211 18.89 -1.33 -14.15
CA SER A 211 19.90 -2.22 -13.59
C SER A 211 20.56 -3.11 -14.67
N GLY A 212 19.89 -3.38 -15.79
CA GLY A 212 20.42 -4.17 -16.90
C GLY A 212 21.38 -3.44 -17.85
N GLY A 213 21.40 -2.11 -17.81
CA GLY A 213 22.10 -1.31 -18.82
C GLY A 213 23.58 -1.03 -18.59
N SER A 214 24.12 -1.12 -17.37
CA SER A 214 25.53 -0.71 -17.14
C SER A 214 26.28 -1.49 -16.04
N VAL A 215 25.62 -2.11 -15.09
CA VAL A 215 26.29 -2.70 -13.92
C VAL A 215 26.06 -4.21 -13.79
N VAL A 216 25.03 -4.75 -14.40
CA VAL A 216 24.61 -6.16 -14.23
C VAL A 216 25.32 -7.12 -15.17
N THR A 217 26.19 -6.66 -16.05
CA THR A 217 27.04 -7.55 -16.86
C THR A 217 27.94 -8.45 -16.00
N ASN A 218 28.10 -8.15 -14.71
CA ASN A 218 28.86 -8.96 -13.77
C ASN A 218 28.03 -9.87 -12.86
N GLN A 219 26.69 -9.82 -12.95
CA GLN A 219 25.81 -10.71 -12.19
C GLN A 219 25.12 -11.77 -13.06
N LEU A 220 25.72 -12.16 -14.16
CA LEU A 220 25.51 -13.49 -14.68
C LEU A 220 26.16 -14.47 -13.71
N HIS A 221 25.50 -14.71 -12.58
CA HIS A 221 25.85 -15.81 -11.74
C HIS A 221 25.56 -17.12 -12.51
N MET A 222 26.58 -17.58 -13.20
CA MET A 222 26.65 -18.95 -13.68
C MET A 222 26.83 -19.85 -12.47
N THR A 223 25.74 -20.14 -11.77
CA THR A 223 25.77 -21.00 -10.58
C THR A 223 25.77 -22.50 -10.92
N ALA A 224 25.62 -22.86 -12.19
CA ALA A 224 25.79 -24.24 -12.62
C ALA A 224 26.17 -24.34 -14.11
N PRO A 225 27.05 -25.29 -14.49
CA PRO A 225 27.55 -25.40 -15.86
C PRO A 225 26.56 -26.02 -16.86
N LYS A 226 25.28 -26.11 -16.56
CA LYS A 226 24.29 -26.81 -17.38
C LYS A 226 23.06 -26.02 -17.85
N GLU A 227 22.74 -24.85 -17.26
CA GLU A 227 21.61 -24.08 -17.71
C GLU A 227 21.92 -22.58 -17.66
N ALA A 228 21.86 -21.89 -18.81
CA ALA A 228 21.92 -20.46 -18.87
C ALA A 228 20.55 -19.89 -18.50
N ALA A 229 20.38 -19.38 -17.30
CA ALA A 229 19.18 -18.65 -16.89
C ALA A 229 19.37 -17.15 -17.12
N ILE A 230 18.48 -16.53 -17.88
CA ILE A 230 18.41 -15.07 -18.01
C ILE A 230 17.56 -14.56 -16.84
N ILE A 231 18.20 -13.94 -15.86
CA ILE A 231 17.50 -13.32 -14.73
C ILE A 231 17.22 -11.86 -15.09
N GLY A 232 15.98 -11.56 -15.46
CA GLY A 232 15.54 -10.23 -15.87
C GLY A 232 14.81 -9.44 -14.77
N SER A 233 14.81 -9.89 -13.50
CA SER A 233 14.12 -9.18 -12.44
C SER A 233 15.01 -8.95 -11.22
N VAL A 234 14.88 -7.77 -10.60
CA VAL A 234 15.54 -7.38 -9.35
C VAL A 234 14.51 -7.43 -8.24
N SER A 235 14.69 -8.31 -7.25
CA SER A 235 13.82 -8.38 -6.06
C SER A 235 14.43 -7.69 -4.84
N LEU A 236 15.71 -7.39 -4.90
CA LEU A 236 16.48 -6.77 -3.85
C LEU A 236 17.35 -5.66 -4.45
N TYR A 237 17.32 -4.49 -3.85
CA TYR A 237 18.20 -3.39 -4.20
C TYR A 237 19.12 -3.08 -3.02
N LEU A 238 20.42 -3.15 -3.26
CA LEU A 238 21.43 -2.81 -2.28
C LEU A 238 21.93 -1.40 -2.58
N SER A 239 21.60 -0.46 -1.71
CA SER A 239 22.09 0.92 -1.72
C SER A 239 23.25 1.06 -0.74
N ASP A 240 24.01 2.16 -0.85
CA ASP A 240 25.06 2.53 0.12
C ASP A 240 24.51 2.73 1.54
N PHE A 241 23.20 2.96 1.68
CA PHE A 241 22.53 3.29 2.94
C PHE A 241 21.66 2.15 3.48
N GLY A 242 21.56 1.03 2.80
CA GLY A 242 20.78 -0.12 3.24
C GLY A 242 20.24 -0.98 2.12
N GLU A 243 19.54 -2.02 2.52
CA GLU A 243 18.95 -3.03 1.65
C GLU A 243 17.45 -2.80 1.51
N LEU A 244 16.95 -2.71 0.28
CA LEU A 244 15.55 -2.52 -0.04
C LEU A 244 14.95 -3.78 -0.69
N SER A 245 13.92 -4.32 -0.08
CA SER A 245 13.07 -5.34 -0.69
C SER A 245 12.14 -4.70 -1.74
N VAL A 246 12.30 -5.06 -2.99
CA VAL A 246 11.50 -4.47 -4.08
C VAL A 246 10.18 -5.20 -4.21
N THR A 247 9.10 -4.51 -3.89
CA THR A 247 7.73 -5.06 -3.92
C THR A 247 6.90 -4.32 -4.96
N VAL A 248 6.21 -5.08 -5.80
CA VAL A 248 5.32 -4.54 -6.83
C VAL A 248 3.90 -4.48 -6.30
N ASP A 249 3.26 -3.32 -6.39
CA ASP A 249 1.84 -3.17 -6.10
C ASP A 249 1.10 -2.65 -7.32
N ARG A 250 0.09 -3.39 -7.77
CA ARG A 250 -0.75 -3.03 -8.93
C ARG A 250 -1.61 -1.78 -8.69
N GLN A 251 -1.80 -1.41 -7.42
CA GLN A 251 -2.60 -0.24 -7.03
C GLN A 251 -1.75 1.03 -6.86
N CYS A 252 -0.41 0.88 -6.85
CA CYS A 252 0.52 2.01 -6.77
C CYS A 252 0.46 2.84 -8.05
N PRO A 253 0.35 4.18 -7.97
CA PRO A 253 0.39 5.06 -9.13
C PRO A 253 1.72 4.95 -9.89
N ASN A 254 1.68 5.13 -11.20
CA ASN A 254 2.90 5.16 -12.03
C ASN A 254 3.76 6.42 -11.81
N SER A 255 3.15 7.47 -11.27
CA SER A 255 3.81 8.74 -10.98
C SER A 255 4.64 8.74 -9.69
N GLU A 256 4.56 7.69 -8.91
CA GLU A 256 5.09 7.66 -7.55
C GLU A 256 5.77 6.32 -7.24
N MET A 257 6.78 6.36 -6.38
CA MET A 257 7.41 5.21 -5.74
C MET A 257 7.63 5.54 -4.27
N TYR A 258 7.56 4.52 -3.41
CA TYR A 258 7.63 4.71 -1.96
C TYR A 258 8.72 3.84 -1.36
N LEU A 259 9.58 4.46 -0.57
CA LEU A 259 10.59 3.82 0.26
C LEU A 259 10.06 3.85 1.70
N ILE A 260 9.69 2.70 2.21
CA ILE A 260 8.96 2.59 3.48
C ILE A 260 9.77 1.76 4.46
N ASP A 261 9.79 2.24 5.69
CA ASP A 261 10.15 1.43 6.84
C ASP A 261 8.87 0.79 7.41
N THR A 262 8.75 -0.52 7.27
CA THR A 262 7.55 -1.27 7.65
C THR A 262 7.28 -1.27 9.16
N ASP A 263 8.29 -0.96 9.98
CA ASP A 263 8.13 -0.93 11.43
C ASP A 263 7.37 0.32 11.92
N TYR A 264 7.36 1.37 11.12
CA TYR A 264 6.71 2.64 11.46
C TYR A 264 5.38 2.88 10.74
N VAL A 265 4.94 1.94 9.88
CA VAL A 265 3.65 2.05 9.17
C VAL A 265 2.66 1.05 9.74
N CYS A 266 1.55 1.54 10.28
CA CYS A 266 0.51 0.72 10.87
C CYS A 266 -0.87 1.07 10.29
N ILE A 267 -1.74 0.05 10.20
CA ILE A 267 -3.17 0.25 9.96
C ILE A 267 -3.88 0.12 11.29
N GLY A 268 -4.37 1.26 11.78
CA GLY A 268 -5.18 1.34 13.00
C GLY A 268 -6.64 0.98 12.71
N SER A 269 -7.25 0.21 13.59
CA SER A 269 -8.67 -0.13 13.49
C SER A 269 -9.36 -0.07 14.84
N LEU A 270 -10.64 0.28 14.86
CA LEU A 270 -11.46 0.18 16.06
C LEU A 270 -11.79 -1.28 16.37
N PRO A 271 -11.85 -1.67 17.66
CA PRO A 271 -12.18 -3.04 18.06
C PRO A 271 -13.49 -3.54 17.43
N GLY A 272 -13.43 -4.70 16.77
CA GLY A 272 -14.59 -5.32 16.14
C GLY A 272 -15.15 -4.59 14.90
N ARG A 273 -14.44 -3.55 14.38
CA ARG A 273 -14.90 -2.74 13.23
C ARG A 273 -14.06 -2.96 11.97
N MET A 274 -13.15 -3.93 11.96
CA MET A 274 -12.35 -4.27 10.77
C MET A 274 -12.92 -5.53 10.12
N PHE A 275 -13.37 -5.42 8.86
CA PHE A 275 -14.08 -6.47 8.11
C PHE A 275 -15.28 -7.06 8.87
N SER A 276 -15.99 -6.20 9.58
CA SER A 276 -17.19 -6.61 10.30
C SER A 276 -18.34 -6.87 9.34
N VAL A 277 -18.87 -8.09 9.33
CA VAL A 277 -20.03 -8.46 8.52
C VAL A 277 -21.29 -8.20 9.34
N SER A 278 -22.21 -7.41 8.80
CA SER A 278 -23.52 -7.17 9.37
C SER A 278 -24.60 -7.56 8.37
N ASP A 279 -25.56 -8.32 8.82
CA ASP A 279 -26.76 -8.60 8.04
C ASP A 279 -27.69 -7.38 8.10
N VAL A 280 -28.18 -6.97 6.94
CA VAL A 280 -29.05 -5.81 6.78
C VAL A 280 -30.48 -6.29 6.62
N ALA A 281 -31.44 -5.53 7.15
CA ALA A 281 -32.88 -5.87 7.04
C ALA A 281 -33.25 -6.15 5.58
N SER A 282 -33.88 -7.30 5.37
CA SER A 282 -34.35 -7.74 4.06
C SER A 282 -35.57 -6.93 3.65
N THR A 283 -35.56 -6.39 2.44
CA THR A 283 -36.74 -5.85 1.77
C THR A 283 -37.02 -6.71 0.54
N GLY A 284 -38.00 -7.55 0.61
CA GLY A 284 -38.28 -8.57 -0.43
C GLY A 284 -37.55 -9.89 -0.18
N ASP A 285 -37.59 -10.79 -1.16
CA ASP A 285 -37.02 -12.13 -1.10
C ASP A 285 -35.54 -12.13 -1.46
N ALA A 286 -34.71 -11.50 -0.60
CA ALA A 286 -33.28 -11.43 -0.75
C ALA A 286 -32.57 -11.30 0.60
N THR A 287 -31.44 -11.97 0.74
CA THR A 287 -30.52 -11.80 1.86
C THR A 287 -29.54 -10.64 1.54
N LYS A 288 -29.50 -9.64 2.43
CA LYS A 288 -28.64 -8.45 2.31
C LYS A 288 -27.62 -8.43 3.42
N PHE A 289 -26.40 -8.10 3.07
CA PHE A 289 -25.31 -7.92 4.05
C PHE A 289 -24.40 -6.78 3.65
N ALA A 290 -23.68 -6.24 4.63
CA ALA A 290 -22.65 -5.25 4.43
C ALA A 290 -21.40 -5.66 5.20
N ILE A 291 -20.23 -5.50 4.58
CA ILE A 291 -18.93 -5.63 5.22
C ILE A 291 -18.41 -4.22 5.48
N VAL A 292 -18.22 -3.89 6.75
CA VAL A 292 -17.79 -2.56 7.18
C VAL A 292 -16.38 -2.65 7.74
N SER A 293 -15.52 -1.75 7.29
CA SER A 293 -14.18 -1.55 7.87
C SER A 293 -14.02 -0.09 8.28
N GLU A 294 -13.68 0.13 9.54
CA GLU A 294 -13.32 1.44 10.07
C GLU A 294 -11.86 1.45 10.44
N TRP A 295 -11.08 2.18 9.67
CA TRP A 295 -9.62 2.11 9.70
C TRP A 295 -8.98 3.49 9.53
N THR A 296 -7.71 3.58 9.93
CA THR A 296 -6.86 4.75 9.74
C THR A 296 -5.43 4.32 9.41
N LEU A 297 -4.69 5.18 8.73
CA LEU A 297 -3.26 5.00 8.52
C LEU A 297 -2.49 5.74 9.62
N ILE A 298 -1.54 5.07 10.25
CA ILE A 298 -0.66 5.60 11.29
C ILE A 298 0.76 5.49 10.78
N VAL A 299 1.44 6.63 10.63
CA VAL A 299 2.84 6.71 10.23
C VAL A 299 3.60 7.33 11.39
N LYS A 300 4.26 6.48 12.20
CA LYS A 300 4.85 6.85 13.52
C LYS A 300 6.08 7.73 13.39
N ALA A 301 6.83 7.61 12.30
CA ALA A 301 8.02 8.39 12.01
C ALA A 301 7.99 8.90 10.56
N PRO A 302 7.29 10.01 10.28
CA PRO A 302 7.14 10.53 8.92
C PRO A 302 8.45 10.72 8.15
N LYS A 303 9.51 11.17 8.83
CA LYS A 303 10.84 11.40 8.25
C LYS A 303 11.64 10.12 7.97
N ALA A 304 11.22 8.97 8.53
CA ALA A 304 11.88 7.69 8.26
C ALA A 304 11.53 7.12 6.88
N HIS A 305 10.55 7.69 6.20
CA HIS A 305 10.09 7.27 4.90
C HIS A 305 10.54 8.27 3.84
N ALA A 306 10.62 7.79 2.59
CA ALA A 306 10.87 8.64 1.45
C ALA A 306 9.97 8.27 0.27
N ALA A 307 9.83 9.17 -0.67
CA ALA A 307 9.14 8.89 -1.92
C ALA A 307 9.89 9.50 -3.10
N VAL A 308 9.72 8.90 -4.27
CA VAL A 308 10.07 9.50 -5.55
C VAL A 308 8.77 9.86 -6.24
N ILE A 309 8.52 11.14 -6.46
CA ILE A 309 7.31 11.64 -7.10
C ILE A 309 7.59 12.26 -8.45
N GLY A 310 6.54 12.44 -9.26
CA GLY A 310 6.68 13.04 -10.59
C GLY A 310 7.37 12.13 -11.60
N LEU A 311 7.10 10.82 -11.54
CA LEU A 311 7.57 9.87 -12.54
C LEU A 311 6.61 9.85 -13.74
N ASN A 312 7.16 9.76 -14.95
CA ASN A 312 6.36 9.74 -16.17
C ASN A 312 5.77 8.36 -16.53
N GLY A 313 6.13 7.31 -15.78
CA GLY A 313 5.60 5.96 -15.95
C GLY A 313 5.92 5.31 -17.32
N SER A 314 6.89 5.87 -18.06
CA SER A 314 7.28 5.40 -19.41
C SER A 314 8.69 4.84 -19.41
#